data_4dc75fb9fec70fd86f1eeaab5a615436
#
_entry.id   4dc75fb9fec70fd86f1eeaab5a615436
#
_cell.length_a   1.000
_cell.length_b   1.000
_cell.length_c   1.000
_cell.angle_alpha   90.00
_cell.angle_beta   90.00
_cell.angle_gamma   90.00
#
_symmetry.space_group_name_H-M   'P 1'
#
loop_
_entity.id
_entity.type
_entity.pdbx_description
1 polymer ?
#
loop_
_entity_poly.entity_id
_entity_poly.type
_entity_poly.pdbx_seq_one_letter_code
_entity_poly.pdbx_strand_id
1 'polypeptide(L)'
;MNKHISFRTQAAVFAMAFSAPLWTTTAHADTAYSTSDSSTYQAPSLAQQRADVATLAAESARHETHNPLIYKVMIDRLERDYTNKGNFTQFEGQAYIGTDTNKLWLKGEGKRLGGVTQDADIEAYYSHAIAAFWDAQIGARHDFSAGKTPGRNWLGLGVQGLAPYKFDTTATAYVGSAGRTALRLSSEYDFFITQRLILWPGIELNMYGKNDPERRIGKGLSDSRVVLRLRYEIQREVAPYVGIQWTKKYGQTASYARADGEATSDMQLIAGLRLWW
;
A
#
# COMPACT_ATOMS: atom_id res chain seq x y z
N MET A 1 27.66 -41.96 -23.03
CA MET A 1 27.37 -41.09 -24.22
C MET A 1 26.71 -39.85 -23.76
N ASN A 2 27.53 -38.80 -23.54
CA ASN A 2 27.10 -37.47 -23.02
C ASN A 2 26.57 -36.62 -24.16
N LYS A 3 25.42 -36.02 -23.97
CA LYS A 3 25.01 -34.83 -24.75
C LYS A 3 24.71 -33.67 -23.82
N HIS A 4 25.66 -32.76 -23.72
CA HIS A 4 25.49 -31.42 -23.19
C HIS A 4 24.64 -30.60 -24.18
N ILE A 5 23.52 -30.07 -23.71
CA ILE A 5 22.77 -29.04 -24.41
C ILE A 5 23.03 -27.70 -23.70
N SER A 6 23.81 -26.87 -24.39
CA SER A 6 24.10 -25.49 -23.99
C SER A 6 22.97 -24.58 -24.48
N PHE A 7 22.20 -23.99 -23.56
CA PHE A 7 21.29 -22.90 -23.89
C PHE A 7 22.04 -21.56 -23.81
N ARG A 8 22.33 -20.98 -24.97
CA ARG A 8 22.76 -19.58 -25.08
C ARG A 8 21.54 -18.70 -25.01
N THR A 9 21.45 -17.90 -23.94
CA THR A 9 20.46 -16.84 -23.78
C THR A 9 20.94 -15.64 -24.58
N GLN A 10 20.28 -15.33 -25.70
CA GLN A 10 20.44 -14.05 -26.38
C GLN A 10 19.49 -13.03 -25.76
N ALA A 11 20.03 -12.02 -25.12
CA ALA A 11 19.30 -10.84 -24.70
C ALA A 11 19.05 -9.95 -25.92
N ALA A 12 17.81 -9.88 -26.37
CA ALA A 12 17.40 -8.91 -27.38
C ALA A 12 17.09 -7.57 -26.70
N VAL A 13 17.96 -6.60 -26.93
CA VAL A 13 17.73 -5.20 -26.59
C VAL A 13 16.79 -4.61 -27.63
N PHE A 14 15.54 -4.33 -27.26
CA PHE A 14 14.61 -3.56 -28.08
C PHE A 14 14.86 -2.07 -27.83
N ALA A 15 15.59 -1.43 -28.77
CA ALA A 15 15.65 0.02 -28.86
C ALA A 15 14.42 0.50 -29.64
N MET A 16 13.43 1.08 -28.97
CA MET A 16 12.36 1.82 -29.64
C MET A 16 12.86 3.22 -30.01
N ALA A 17 13.12 3.42 -31.27
CA ALA A 17 13.31 4.73 -31.84
C ALA A 17 11.96 5.43 -32.00
N PHE A 18 11.74 6.49 -31.23
CA PHE A 18 10.62 7.40 -31.43
C PHE A 18 10.95 8.33 -32.61
N SER A 19 10.35 8.06 -33.77
CA SER A 19 10.34 9.00 -34.90
C SER A 19 9.17 9.97 -34.69
N ALA A 20 9.47 11.22 -34.40
CA ALA A 20 8.52 12.31 -34.42
C ALA A 20 8.13 12.66 -35.86
N PRO A 21 6.85 12.82 -36.21
CA PRO A 21 6.47 13.33 -37.50
C PRO A 21 6.73 14.84 -37.58
N LEU A 22 7.58 15.23 -38.53
CA LEU A 22 7.74 16.63 -38.96
C LEU A 22 6.46 17.09 -39.65
N TRP A 23 5.70 17.93 -38.96
CA TRP A 23 4.60 18.66 -39.59
C TRP A 23 5.20 19.87 -40.33
N THR A 24 5.26 19.80 -41.65
CA THR A 24 5.54 20.95 -42.50
C THR A 24 4.29 21.80 -42.58
N THR A 25 4.29 22.93 -41.92
CA THR A 25 3.27 23.98 -42.09
C THR A 25 3.57 24.73 -43.36
N THR A 26 2.78 24.53 -44.43
CA THR A 26 2.74 25.41 -45.58
C THR A 26 2.15 26.76 -45.16
N ALA A 27 2.93 27.81 -45.25
CA ALA A 27 2.48 29.17 -45.08
C ALA A 27 1.61 29.56 -46.27
N HIS A 28 0.32 29.80 -46.04
CA HIS A 28 -0.51 30.59 -46.93
C HIS A 28 -0.33 32.06 -46.55
N ALA A 29 0.29 32.81 -47.41
CA ALA A 29 0.25 34.26 -47.43
C ALA A 29 -1.06 34.66 -48.12
N ASP A 30 -1.72 35.63 -47.53
CA ASP A 30 -2.58 36.68 -48.08
C ASP A 30 -3.89 36.81 -47.26
N THR A 31 -3.82 37.70 -46.29
CA THR A 31 -4.91 38.60 -46.03
C THR A 31 -4.32 39.90 -45.45
N ALA A 32 -4.42 40.95 -46.27
CA ALA A 32 -4.03 42.30 -45.89
C ALA A 32 -4.85 42.74 -44.66
N TYR A 33 -4.21 42.81 -43.51
CA TYR A 33 -4.81 43.39 -42.31
C TYR A 33 -4.45 44.88 -42.31
N SER A 34 -5.47 45.73 -42.32
CA SER A 34 -5.38 47.17 -42.22
C SER A 34 -4.66 47.57 -40.94
N THR A 35 -3.55 48.26 -41.10
CA THR A 35 -2.80 48.91 -40.04
C THR A 35 -3.56 50.10 -39.50
N SER A 36 -4.22 49.97 -38.35
CA SER A 36 -4.57 51.07 -37.48
C SER A 36 -4.78 50.59 -36.06
N ASP A 37 -3.73 50.26 -35.36
CA ASP A 37 -3.55 50.55 -33.93
C ASP A 37 -2.08 50.25 -33.56
N SER A 38 -1.20 51.18 -33.73
CA SER A 38 0.12 51.16 -33.15
C SER A 38 0.02 51.54 -31.67
N SER A 39 -0.57 50.65 -30.86
CA SER A 39 -0.30 50.70 -29.42
C SER A 39 1.16 50.19 -29.27
N THR A 40 2.04 51.17 -29.00
CA THR A 40 3.46 50.94 -28.76
C THR A 40 3.61 49.95 -27.63
N TYR A 41 3.81 48.65 -27.97
CA TYR A 41 4.18 47.65 -26.95
C TYR A 41 5.54 48.07 -26.37
N GLN A 42 5.48 48.71 -25.22
CA GLN A 42 6.65 49.05 -24.45
C GLN A 42 7.00 47.86 -23.59
N ALA A 43 8.06 47.16 -23.95
CA ALA A 43 8.52 46.00 -23.17
C ALA A 43 8.71 46.45 -21.70
N PRO A 44 8.21 45.68 -20.72
CA PRO A 44 8.32 46.03 -19.30
C PRO A 44 9.79 46.20 -18.92
N SER A 45 10.07 47.24 -18.15
CA SER A 45 11.43 47.55 -17.70
C SER A 45 11.98 46.39 -16.85
N LEU A 46 13.30 46.21 -16.80
CA LEU A 46 13.96 45.21 -15.97
C LEU A 46 13.54 45.33 -14.48
N ALA A 47 13.18 46.52 -14.02
CA ALA A 47 12.66 46.73 -12.67
C ALA A 47 11.25 46.15 -12.51
N GLN A 48 10.38 46.31 -13.50
CA GLN A 48 9.04 45.69 -13.51
C GLN A 48 9.12 44.16 -13.60
N GLN A 49 9.96 43.62 -14.48
CA GLN A 49 10.16 42.15 -14.57
C GLN A 49 10.66 41.56 -13.25
N ARG A 50 11.56 42.26 -12.54
CA ARG A 50 12.02 41.82 -11.21
C ARG A 50 10.93 41.90 -10.14
N ALA A 51 10.08 42.91 -10.19
CA ALA A 51 8.94 43.03 -9.29
C ALA A 51 7.90 41.95 -9.53
N ASP A 52 7.60 41.63 -10.80
CA ASP A 52 6.67 40.55 -11.17
C ASP A 52 7.20 39.18 -10.75
N VAL A 53 8.49 38.91 -10.93
CA VAL A 53 9.12 37.67 -10.44
C VAL A 53 9.09 37.60 -8.90
N ALA A 54 9.31 38.71 -8.21
CA ALA A 54 9.26 38.74 -6.75
C ALA A 54 7.82 38.53 -6.21
N THR A 55 6.81 39.08 -6.90
CA THR A 55 5.40 38.85 -6.55
C THR A 55 4.97 37.43 -6.79
N LEU A 56 5.35 36.83 -7.94
CA LEU A 56 5.09 35.41 -8.24
C LEU A 56 5.79 34.49 -7.24
N ALA A 57 7.04 34.80 -6.86
CA ALA A 57 7.74 34.05 -5.83
C ALA A 57 7.07 34.16 -4.46
N ALA A 58 6.57 35.33 -4.09
CA ALA A 58 5.84 35.56 -2.84
C ALA A 58 4.46 34.88 -2.85
N GLU A 59 3.78 34.81 -3.99
CA GLU A 59 2.53 34.09 -4.15
C GLU A 59 2.77 32.58 -4.10
N SER A 60 3.81 32.07 -4.74
CA SER A 60 4.22 30.67 -4.65
C SER A 60 4.54 30.28 -3.20
N ALA A 61 5.30 31.09 -2.49
CA ALA A 61 5.61 30.87 -1.07
C ALA A 61 4.35 30.92 -0.16
N ARG A 62 3.33 31.69 -0.52
CA ARG A 62 2.04 31.66 0.18
C ARG A 62 1.23 30.41 -0.11
N HIS A 63 1.31 29.86 -1.30
CA HIS A 63 0.68 28.59 -1.65
C HIS A 63 1.37 27.39 -1.00
N GLU A 64 2.69 27.44 -0.82
CA GLU A 64 3.45 26.40 -0.09
C GLU A 64 3.14 26.35 1.41
N THR A 65 2.60 27.42 2.00
CA THR A 65 2.20 27.46 3.41
C THR A 65 0.81 26.85 3.68
N HIS A 66 0.06 26.47 2.66
CA HIS A 66 -1.21 25.76 2.84
C HIS A 66 -0.95 24.27 2.99
N ASN A 67 -0.77 23.83 4.24
CA ASN A 67 -0.70 22.43 4.64
C ASN A 67 -2.07 22.05 5.26
N PRO A 68 -3.09 21.75 4.43
CA PRO A 68 -4.45 21.53 4.92
C PRO A 68 -4.50 20.29 5.79
N LEU A 69 -5.35 20.33 6.80
CA LEU A 69 -5.69 19.15 7.58
C LEU A 69 -6.55 18.25 6.73
N ILE A 70 -6.07 17.06 6.48
CA ILE A 70 -6.78 16.01 5.74
C ILE A 70 -7.10 14.85 6.66
N TYR A 71 -8.21 14.16 6.41
CA TYR A 71 -8.56 12.92 7.08
C TYR A 71 -9.11 11.92 6.06
N LYS A 72 -8.95 10.66 6.36
CA LYS A 72 -9.50 9.56 5.55
C LYS A 72 -9.85 8.39 6.46
N VAL A 73 -10.97 7.74 6.16
CA VAL A 73 -11.40 6.51 6.81
C VAL A 73 -11.57 5.44 5.73
N MET A 74 -10.99 4.27 5.97
CA MET A 74 -11.03 3.15 5.03
C MET A 74 -11.40 1.87 5.78
N ILE A 75 -12.28 1.11 5.20
CA ILE A 75 -12.48 -0.30 5.51
C ILE A 75 -11.87 -1.07 4.36
N ASP A 76 -10.62 -1.50 4.51
CA ASP A 76 -9.88 -2.15 3.44
C ASP A 76 -10.39 -3.56 3.18
N ARG A 77 -10.82 -4.25 4.24
CA ARG A 77 -11.36 -5.60 4.16
C ARG A 77 -12.56 -5.78 5.08
N LEU A 78 -13.71 -6.07 4.51
CA LEU A 78 -14.83 -6.72 5.18
C LEU A 78 -15.07 -8.01 4.41
N GLU A 79 -14.46 -9.11 4.84
CA GLU A 79 -14.22 -10.30 4.05
C GLU A 79 -14.82 -11.54 4.71
N ARG A 80 -15.40 -12.40 3.90
CA ARG A 80 -15.83 -13.73 4.30
C ARG A 80 -14.91 -14.76 3.65
N ASP A 81 -14.20 -15.51 4.48
CA ASP A 81 -13.31 -16.58 4.05
C ASP A 81 -14.06 -17.89 4.11
N TYR A 82 -14.10 -18.61 3.01
CA TYR A 82 -14.73 -19.91 2.90
C TYR A 82 -13.66 -21.00 2.97
N THR A 83 -13.72 -21.79 4.03
CA THR A 83 -12.76 -22.88 4.28
C THR A 83 -13.49 -24.19 4.57
N ASN A 84 -12.79 -25.31 4.42
CA ASN A 84 -13.31 -26.63 4.77
C ASN A 84 -13.57 -26.81 6.28
N LYS A 85 -13.03 -25.92 7.12
CA LYS A 85 -13.14 -25.96 8.59
C LYS A 85 -14.18 -24.96 9.15
N GLY A 86 -14.87 -24.23 8.29
CA GLY A 86 -15.83 -23.21 8.65
C GLY A 86 -15.53 -21.86 7.98
N ASN A 87 -16.49 -20.94 8.13
CA ASN A 87 -16.38 -19.65 7.50
C ASN A 87 -15.89 -18.63 8.52
N PHE A 88 -14.78 -17.96 8.19
CA PHE A 88 -14.29 -16.82 8.98
C PHE A 88 -14.86 -15.52 8.44
N THR A 89 -14.97 -14.54 9.30
CA THR A 89 -15.18 -13.14 8.90
C THR A 89 -13.95 -12.36 9.33
N GLN A 90 -13.34 -11.66 8.38
CA GLN A 90 -12.21 -10.78 8.63
C GLN A 90 -12.66 -9.33 8.46
N PHE A 91 -12.15 -8.48 9.31
CA PHE A 91 -12.31 -7.03 9.25
C PHE A 91 -10.92 -6.40 9.32
N GLU A 92 -10.67 -5.45 8.45
CA GLU A 92 -9.51 -4.59 8.50
C GLU A 92 -9.93 -3.19 8.12
N GLY A 93 -9.59 -2.23 8.97
CA GLY A 93 -9.89 -0.84 8.74
C GLY A 93 -8.76 0.05 9.20
N GLN A 94 -8.66 1.20 8.59
CA GLN A 94 -7.69 2.21 8.96
C GLN A 94 -8.26 3.61 8.78
N ALA A 95 -7.77 4.53 9.58
CA ALA A 95 -8.10 5.94 9.49
C ALA A 95 -6.84 6.76 9.72
N TYR A 96 -6.75 7.91 9.08
CA TYR A 96 -5.72 8.87 9.41
C TYR A 96 -6.27 10.29 9.43
N ILE A 97 -5.58 11.13 10.21
CA ILE A 97 -5.79 12.57 10.24
C ILE A 97 -4.43 13.25 10.32
N GLY A 98 -4.24 14.33 9.58
CA GLY A 98 -2.99 15.06 9.58
C GLY A 98 -2.82 15.95 8.36
N THR A 99 -1.59 16.26 8.07
CA THR A 99 -1.16 17.05 6.93
C THR A 99 -0.40 16.18 5.95
N ASP A 100 0.07 16.74 4.84
CA ASP A 100 0.85 15.97 3.86
C ASP A 100 2.13 15.39 4.47
N THR A 101 2.74 16.09 5.44
CA THR A 101 4.00 15.69 6.07
C THR A 101 3.83 14.90 7.36
N ASN A 102 2.78 15.14 8.13
CA ASN A 102 2.59 14.56 9.46
C ASN A 102 1.18 14.02 9.62
N LYS A 103 1.04 12.75 9.92
CA LYS A 103 -0.25 12.06 10.05
C LYS A 103 -0.29 11.21 11.32
N LEU A 104 -1.45 11.15 11.93
CA LEU A 104 -1.77 10.14 12.93
C LEU A 104 -2.63 9.07 12.27
N TRP A 105 -2.15 7.83 12.34
CA TRP A 105 -2.85 6.65 11.83
C TRP A 105 -3.42 5.83 12.97
N LEU A 106 -4.63 5.34 12.76
CA LEU A 106 -5.26 4.29 13.55
C LEU A 106 -5.59 3.14 12.60
N LYS A 107 -5.07 1.95 12.90
CA LYS A 107 -5.31 0.73 12.13
C LYS A 107 -5.88 -0.33 13.04
N GLY A 108 -6.71 -1.21 12.54
CA GLY A 108 -7.24 -2.32 13.31
C GLY A 108 -7.64 -3.47 12.41
N GLU A 109 -7.32 -4.67 12.82
CA GLU A 109 -7.77 -5.89 12.16
C GLU A 109 -8.40 -6.85 13.15
N GLY A 110 -9.25 -7.74 12.65
CA GLY A 110 -9.87 -8.77 13.47
C GLY A 110 -10.38 -9.92 12.63
N LYS A 111 -10.29 -11.12 13.23
CA LYS A 111 -10.77 -12.37 12.63
C LYS A 111 -11.73 -13.06 13.58
N ARG A 112 -12.91 -13.44 13.08
CA ARG A 112 -13.96 -14.13 13.85
C ARG A 112 -14.38 -15.43 13.20
N LEU A 113 -14.57 -16.46 13.99
CA LEU A 113 -15.12 -17.75 13.60
C LEU A 113 -16.37 -18.05 14.44
N GLY A 114 -17.52 -18.26 13.79
CA GLY A 114 -18.75 -18.59 14.49
C GLY A 114 -19.18 -17.57 15.57
N GLY A 115 -18.85 -16.27 15.37
CA GLY A 115 -19.15 -15.22 16.37
C GLY A 115 -18.07 -15.03 17.44
N VAL A 116 -17.08 -15.91 17.55
CA VAL A 116 -15.96 -15.83 18.50
C VAL A 116 -14.76 -15.18 17.85
N THR A 117 -14.20 -14.16 18.48
CA THR A 117 -12.94 -13.52 18.03
C THR A 117 -11.79 -14.49 18.21
N GLN A 118 -11.06 -14.74 17.13
CA GLN A 118 -9.87 -15.61 17.11
C GLN A 118 -8.60 -14.81 17.25
N ASP A 119 -8.57 -13.66 16.61
CA ASP A 119 -7.45 -12.73 16.64
C ASP A 119 -7.99 -11.31 16.41
N ALA A 120 -7.40 -10.33 17.07
CA ALA A 120 -7.71 -8.92 16.86
C ALA A 120 -6.55 -8.06 17.36
N ASP A 121 -6.26 -6.98 16.66
CA ASP A 121 -5.30 -5.98 17.11
C ASP A 121 -5.74 -4.56 16.74
N ILE A 122 -5.12 -3.62 17.41
CA ILE A 122 -5.23 -2.19 17.14
C ILE A 122 -3.84 -1.58 17.14
N GLU A 123 -3.58 -0.73 16.18
CA GLU A 123 -2.30 -0.03 16.02
C GLU A 123 -2.54 1.48 15.92
N ALA A 124 -1.70 2.26 16.59
CA ALA A 124 -1.69 3.72 16.49
C ALA A 124 -0.28 4.19 16.14
N TYR A 125 -0.15 4.94 15.04
CA TYR A 125 1.14 5.42 14.53
C TYR A 125 1.14 6.93 14.31
N TYR A 126 2.23 7.55 14.66
CA TYR A 126 2.64 8.83 14.09
C TYR A 126 3.48 8.56 12.85
N SER A 127 3.13 9.20 11.76
CA SER A 127 3.74 9.05 10.43
C SER A 127 4.31 10.38 9.99
N HIS A 128 5.55 10.38 9.53
CA HIS A 128 6.25 11.54 9.00
C HIS A 128 6.80 11.25 7.60
N ALA A 129 6.51 12.12 6.64
CA ALA A 129 7.02 11.99 5.29
C ALA A 129 8.54 12.21 5.26
N ILE A 130 9.29 11.18 4.88
CA ILE A 130 10.76 11.20 4.75
C ILE A 130 11.22 11.31 3.31
N ALA A 131 10.35 11.03 2.35
CA ALA A 131 10.56 11.18 0.92
C ALA A 131 9.21 11.36 0.21
N ALA A 132 9.24 11.68 -1.09
CA ALA A 132 8.03 11.97 -1.88
C ALA A 132 6.95 10.88 -1.81
N PHE A 133 7.34 9.61 -1.62
CA PHE A 133 6.43 8.46 -1.58
C PHE A 133 6.64 7.56 -0.36
N TRP A 134 7.37 8.02 0.66
CA TRP A 134 7.71 7.23 1.83
C TRP A 134 7.50 8.01 3.12
N ASP A 135 6.75 7.39 4.01
CA ASP A 135 6.55 7.85 5.39
C ASP A 135 7.31 6.93 6.34
N ALA A 136 8.01 7.50 7.33
CA ALA A 136 8.47 6.78 8.50
C ALA A 136 7.37 6.80 9.56
N GLN A 137 7.17 5.68 10.24
CA GLN A 137 6.12 5.50 11.24
C GLN A 137 6.70 5.03 12.57
N ILE A 138 6.21 5.61 13.65
CA ILE A 138 6.48 5.16 15.03
C ILE A 138 5.18 5.08 15.80
N GLY A 139 4.97 4.01 16.55
CA GLY A 139 3.71 3.85 17.25
C GLY A 139 3.66 2.65 18.17
N ALA A 140 2.44 2.28 18.54
CA ALA A 140 2.16 1.15 19.41
C ALA A 140 1.08 0.26 18.79
N ARG A 141 1.19 -1.04 19.08
CA ARG A 141 0.22 -2.07 18.73
C ARG A 141 -0.20 -2.82 19.98
N HIS A 142 -1.49 -3.11 20.07
CA HIS A 142 -2.06 -3.98 21.09
C HIS A 142 -2.76 -5.16 20.42
N ASP A 143 -2.25 -6.37 20.67
CA ASP A 143 -2.95 -7.61 20.30
C ASP A 143 -3.91 -7.97 21.43
N PHE A 144 -5.18 -8.11 21.13
CA PHE A 144 -6.18 -8.50 22.12
C PHE A 144 -6.05 -9.98 22.49
N SER A 145 -6.43 -10.29 23.73
CA SER A 145 -6.58 -11.68 24.12
C SER A 145 -7.82 -12.30 23.47
N ALA A 146 -7.66 -13.50 22.93
CA ALA A 146 -8.74 -14.26 22.32
C ALA A 146 -8.79 -15.68 22.91
N GLY A 147 -9.85 -15.99 23.65
CA GLY A 147 -9.96 -17.27 24.35
C GLY A 147 -8.83 -17.48 25.35
N LYS A 148 -7.96 -18.48 25.11
CA LYS A 148 -6.77 -18.77 25.92
C LYS A 148 -5.51 -18.02 25.48
N THR A 149 -5.56 -17.30 24.36
CA THR A 149 -4.42 -16.57 23.78
C THR A 149 -4.26 -15.24 24.52
N PRO A 150 -3.11 -14.98 25.17
CA PRO A 150 -2.90 -13.75 25.93
C PRO A 150 -2.70 -12.54 25.00
N GLY A 151 -3.12 -11.36 25.45
CA GLY A 151 -2.82 -10.11 24.80
C GLY A 151 -1.33 -9.78 24.81
N ARG A 152 -0.89 -8.94 23.87
CA ARG A 152 0.50 -8.46 23.78
C ARG A 152 0.52 -6.98 23.41
N ASN A 153 1.50 -6.28 23.97
CA ASN A 153 1.79 -4.89 23.64
C ASN A 153 3.13 -4.82 22.90
N TRP A 154 3.17 -3.98 21.88
CA TRP A 154 4.32 -3.77 21.02
C TRP A 154 4.55 -2.28 20.78
N LEU A 155 5.80 -1.89 20.72
CA LEU A 155 6.22 -0.64 20.09
C LEU A 155 6.62 -0.98 18.65
N GLY A 156 6.13 -0.19 17.70
CA GLY A 156 6.38 -0.36 16.28
C GLY A 156 7.19 0.78 15.70
N LEU A 157 8.15 0.45 14.85
CA LEU A 157 8.90 1.37 14.01
C LEU A 157 8.85 0.84 12.58
N GLY A 158 8.43 1.65 11.64
CA GLY A 158 8.22 1.18 10.28
C GLY A 158 8.38 2.25 9.23
N VAL A 159 8.28 1.80 7.99
CA VAL A 159 8.15 2.63 6.80
C VAL A 159 6.96 2.15 5.98
N GLN A 160 6.24 3.08 5.41
CA GLN A 160 5.12 2.81 4.50
C GLN A 160 5.23 3.73 3.28
N GLY A 161 4.98 3.20 2.10
CA GLY A 161 5.00 4.03 0.90
C GLY A 161 4.90 3.24 -0.40
N LEU A 162 5.07 3.96 -1.50
CA LEU A 162 5.06 3.38 -2.83
C LEU A 162 6.48 3.04 -3.27
N ALA A 163 6.79 1.75 -3.32
CA ALA A 163 8.00 1.23 -3.92
C ALA A 163 7.99 1.40 -5.46
N PRO A 164 9.13 1.24 -6.15
CA PRO A 164 9.19 1.27 -7.60
C PRO A 164 8.08 0.43 -8.24
N TYR A 165 7.56 0.90 -9.38
CA TYR A 165 6.41 0.31 -10.09
C TYR A 165 5.06 0.41 -9.34
N LYS A 166 4.95 1.31 -8.33
CA LYS A 166 3.71 1.59 -7.56
C LYS A 166 3.25 0.43 -6.66
N PHE A 167 4.17 -0.37 -6.15
CA PHE A 167 3.86 -1.32 -5.09
C PHE A 167 3.61 -0.56 -3.78
N ASP A 168 2.42 -0.66 -3.22
CA ASP A 168 2.16 -0.21 -1.85
C ASP A 168 2.86 -1.16 -0.88
N THR A 169 3.84 -0.66 -0.16
CA THR A 169 4.73 -1.50 0.65
C THR A 169 4.83 -0.95 2.06
N THR A 170 4.68 -1.85 3.02
CA THR A 170 4.87 -1.53 4.45
C THR A 170 5.87 -2.51 5.06
N ALA A 171 6.79 -1.99 5.83
CA ALA A 171 7.73 -2.77 6.63
C ALA A 171 7.74 -2.22 8.06
N THR A 172 7.31 -3.02 9.03
CA THR A 172 7.24 -2.61 10.44
C THR A 172 7.94 -3.61 11.34
N ALA A 173 8.91 -3.13 12.09
CA ALA A 173 9.58 -3.85 13.14
C ALA A 173 8.90 -3.55 14.49
N TYR A 174 8.70 -4.57 15.29
CA TYR A 174 8.05 -4.48 16.59
C TYR A 174 8.97 -4.95 17.70
N VAL A 175 8.89 -4.28 18.83
CA VAL A 175 9.53 -4.68 20.08
C VAL A 175 8.46 -4.79 21.15
N GLY A 176 8.33 -5.97 21.74
CA GLY A 176 7.35 -6.27 22.77
C GLY A 176 7.98 -6.60 24.12
N SER A 177 7.10 -6.82 25.10
CA SER A 177 7.51 -7.23 26.45
C SER A 177 8.32 -8.54 26.43
N ALA A 178 9.16 -8.76 27.43
CA ALA A 178 10.00 -9.95 27.60
C ALA A 178 11.00 -10.21 26.43
N GLY A 179 11.47 -9.15 25.76
CA GLY A 179 12.44 -9.23 24.68
C GLY A 179 11.89 -9.91 23.42
N ARG A 180 10.60 -9.86 23.20
CA ARG A 180 9.98 -10.30 21.95
C ARG A 180 10.22 -9.26 20.87
N THR A 181 10.52 -9.72 19.68
CA THR A 181 10.64 -8.89 18.50
C THR A 181 9.85 -9.51 17.36
N ALA A 182 9.32 -8.69 16.47
CA ALA A 182 8.63 -9.13 15.27
C ALA A 182 8.95 -8.19 14.09
N LEU A 183 8.80 -8.71 12.88
CA LEU A 183 8.89 -7.94 11.65
C LEU A 183 7.72 -8.36 10.77
N ARG A 184 6.90 -7.39 10.35
CA ARG A 184 5.83 -7.56 9.35
C ARG A 184 6.24 -6.85 8.08
N LEU A 185 6.17 -7.54 6.97
CA LEU A 185 6.39 -7.01 5.63
C LEU A 185 5.12 -7.26 4.83
N SER A 186 4.60 -6.24 4.18
CA SER A 186 3.49 -6.37 3.25
C SER A 186 3.76 -5.60 1.97
N SER A 187 3.26 -6.11 0.87
CA SER A 187 3.31 -5.42 -0.42
C SER A 187 2.09 -5.79 -1.25
N GLU A 188 1.46 -4.79 -1.82
CA GLU A 188 0.26 -4.93 -2.65
C GLU A 188 0.41 -4.12 -3.93
N TYR A 189 -0.34 -4.49 -4.97
CA TYR A 189 -0.30 -3.80 -6.24
C TYR A 189 -1.68 -3.73 -6.88
N ASP A 190 -2.06 -2.57 -7.42
CA ASP A 190 -3.30 -2.40 -8.18
C ASP A 190 -3.02 -2.53 -9.68
N PHE A 191 -3.38 -3.68 -10.27
CA PHE A 191 -3.29 -3.92 -11.70
C PHE A 191 -4.64 -3.63 -12.36
N PHE A 192 -4.74 -2.52 -13.08
CA PHE A 192 -5.97 -2.09 -13.75
C PHE A 192 -6.17 -2.89 -15.04
N ILE A 193 -7.10 -3.86 -15.03
CA ILE A 193 -7.54 -4.57 -16.23
C ILE A 193 -8.43 -3.65 -17.07
N THR A 194 -9.31 -2.92 -16.39
CA THR A 194 -10.11 -1.81 -16.94
C THR A 194 -10.11 -0.65 -15.95
N GLN A 195 -10.80 0.44 -16.26
CA GLN A 195 -10.93 1.57 -15.31
C GLN A 195 -11.66 1.22 -14.01
N ARG A 196 -12.42 0.12 -13.99
CA ARG A 196 -13.23 -0.32 -12.82
C ARG A 196 -12.89 -1.72 -12.34
N LEU A 197 -12.27 -2.54 -13.18
CA LEU A 197 -11.89 -3.91 -12.84
C LEU A 197 -10.40 -3.96 -12.55
N ILE A 198 -10.06 -4.25 -11.31
CA ILE A 198 -8.69 -4.19 -10.77
C ILE A 198 -8.32 -5.56 -10.22
N LEU A 199 -7.22 -6.10 -10.69
CA LEU A 199 -6.58 -7.27 -10.10
C LEU A 199 -5.64 -6.77 -9.01
N TRP A 200 -5.81 -7.28 -7.80
CA TRP A 200 -5.11 -6.81 -6.61
C TRP A 200 -4.36 -7.97 -5.93
N PRO A 201 -3.14 -8.28 -6.42
CA PRO A 201 -2.21 -9.18 -5.74
C PRO A 201 -1.64 -8.54 -4.50
N GLY A 202 -1.43 -9.36 -3.47
CA GLY A 202 -0.78 -8.97 -2.23
C GLY A 202 0.01 -10.09 -1.60
N ILE A 203 1.04 -9.73 -0.86
CA ILE A 203 1.86 -10.62 -0.04
C ILE A 203 2.08 -10.02 1.33
N GLU A 204 2.03 -10.85 2.35
CA GLU A 204 2.39 -10.50 3.73
C GLU A 204 3.26 -11.58 4.32
N LEU A 205 4.30 -11.16 5.03
CA LEU A 205 5.27 -12.03 5.72
C LEU A 205 5.38 -11.60 7.18
N ASN A 206 5.21 -12.54 8.09
CA ASN A 206 5.36 -12.31 9.52
C ASN A 206 6.54 -13.11 10.06
N MET A 207 7.47 -12.41 10.73
CA MET A 207 8.69 -12.98 11.30
C MET A 207 8.75 -12.61 12.78
N TYR A 208 9.25 -13.54 13.61
CA TYR A 208 9.40 -13.32 15.05
C TYR A 208 10.81 -13.71 15.52
N GLY A 209 11.34 -12.90 16.43
CA GLY A 209 12.69 -13.16 16.97
C GLY A 209 12.73 -14.23 18.06
N LYS A 210 11.58 -14.60 18.65
CA LYS A 210 11.47 -15.55 19.76
C LYS A 210 10.21 -16.40 19.63
N ASN A 211 10.28 -17.65 20.11
CA ASN A 211 9.09 -18.49 20.23
C ASN A 211 8.12 -17.94 21.27
N ASP A 212 6.82 -17.95 20.96
CA ASP A 212 5.73 -17.66 21.88
C ASP A 212 4.73 -18.85 21.86
N PRO A 213 4.95 -19.88 22.70
CA PRO A 213 4.10 -21.07 22.72
C PRO A 213 2.65 -20.76 23.09
N GLU A 214 2.41 -19.72 23.90
CA GLU A 214 1.05 -19.33 24.33
C GLU A 214 0.23 -18.78 23.15
N ARG A 215 0.89 -18.16 22.18
CA ARG A 215 0.26 -17.68 20.93
C ARG A 215 0.49 -18.62 19.75
N ARG A 216 1.14 -19.75 19.96
CA ARG A 216 1.48 -20.72 18.89
C ARG A 216 2.34 -20.12 17.78
N ILE A 217 3.22 -19.18 18.13
CA ILE A 217 4.11 -18.47 17.22
C ILE A 217 5.54 -18.99 17.39
N GLY A 218 6.20 -19.33 16.29
CA GLY A 218 7.58 -19.77 16.24
C GLY A 218 8.54 -18.66 15.86
N LYS A 219 9.79 -18.79 16.27
CA LYS A 219 10.92 -17.92 15.88
C LYS A 219 11.21 -18.08 14.37
N GLY A 220 11.66 -17.00 13.74
CA GLY A 220 11.98 -16.89 12.31
C GLY A 220 10.76 -16.52 11.49
N LEU A 221 10.73 -16.92 10.24
CA LEU A 221 9.54 -16.77 9.39
C LEU A 221 8.43 -17.65 9.98
N SER A 222 7.39 -17.00 10.48
CA SER A 222 6.24 -17.65 11.13
C SER A 222 5.21 -18.09 10.11
N ASP A 223 4.78 -17.14 9.31
CA ASP A 223 3.76 -17.35 8.29
C ASP A 223 3.95 -16.41 7.10
N SER A 224 3.35 -16.83 5.99
CA SER A 224 3.17 -16.01 4.80
C SER A 224 1.72 -16.08 4.33
N ARG A 225 1.23 -14.98 3.82
CA ARG A 225 -0.07 -14.86 3.17
C ARG A 225 0.14 -14.29 1.79
N VAL A 226 -0.33 -15.00 0.77
CA VAL A 226 -0.38 -14.53 -0.61
C VAL A 226 -1.83 -14.46 -1.01
N VAL A 227 -2.23 -13.36 -1.59
CA VAL A 227 -3.62 -13.12 -1.97
C VAL A 227 -3.72 -12.58 -3.38
N LEU A 228 -4.77 -12.97 -4.07
CA LEU A 228 -5.12 -12.44 -5.37
C LEU A 228 -6.62 -12.12 -5.34
N ARG A 229 -6.95 -10.83 -5.38
CA ARG A 229 -8.32 -10.34 -5.40
C ARG A 229 -8.66 -9.75 -6.76
N LEU A 230 -9.88 -9.94 -7.22
CA LEU A 230 -10.46 -9.26 -8.35
C LEU A 230 -11.52 -8.30 -7.82
N ARG A 231 -11.22 -7.01 -7.85
CA ARG A 231 -12.03 -5.92 -7.32
C ARG A 231 -12.76 -5.21 -8.45
N TYR A 232 -14.04 -4.92 -8.25
CA TYR A 232 -14.83 -4.13 -9.17
C TYR A 232 -15.34 -2.86 -8.50
N GLU A 233 -14.93 -1.70 -8.98
CA GLU A 233 -15.36 -0.40 -8.48
C GLU A 233 -16.72 -0.04 -9.04
N ILE A 234 -17.79 -0.28 -8.26
CA ILE A 234 -19.15 0.18 -8.60
C ILE A 234 -19.18 1.71 -8.55
N GLN A 235 -18.70 2.25 -7.44
CA GLN A 235 -18.30 3.63 -7.21
C GLN A 235 -16.88 3.62 -6.65
N ARG A 236 -16.20 4.76 -6.65
CA ARG A 236 -14.84 4.79 -6.09
C ARG A 236 -14.81 4.35 -4.63
N GLU A 237 -15.84 4.76 -3.88
CA GLU A 237 -15.99 4.53 -2.44
C GLU A 237 -16.46 3.12 -2.09
N VAL A 238 -16.99 2.35 -3.06
CA VAL A 238 -17.60 1.04 -2.84
C VAL A 238 -17.12 0.04 -3.88
N ALA A 239 -16.33 -0.91 -3.45
CA ALA A 239 -15.71 -1.89 -4.32
C ALA A 239 -15.82 -3.31 -3.76
N PRO A 240 -16.81 -4.11 -4.20
CA PRO A 240 -16.85 -5.54 -3.93
C PRO A 240 -15.71 -6.26 -4.64
N TYR A 241 -15.27 -7.37 -4.04
CA TYR A 241 -14.26 -8.23 -4.62
C TYR A 241 -14.49 -9.69 -4.30
N VAL A 242 -13.89 -10.53 -5.13
CA VAL A 242 -13.72 -11.97 -4.89
C VAL A 242 -12.26 -12.32 -5.08
N GLY A 243 -11.80 -13.41 -4.48
CA GLY A 243 -10.40 -13.77 -4.64
C GLY A 243 -10.06 -15.14 -4.03
N ILE A 244 -8.75 -15.41 -4.08
CA ILE A 244 -8.13 -16.55 -3.45
C ILE A 244 -7.03 -16.08 -2.52
N GLN A 245 -6.94 -16.71 -1.36
CA GLN A 245 -5.89 -16.47 -0.38
C GLN A 245 -5.19 -17.77 -0.08
N TRP A 246 -3.88 -17.77 -0.12
CA TRP A 246 -3.04 -18.88 0.29
C TRP A 246 -2.22 -18.45 1.51
N THR A 247 -2.33 -19.23 2.59
CA THR A 247 -1.57 -19.04 3.82
C THR A 247 -0.67 -20.23 4.06
N LYS A 248 0.54 -19.99 4.55
CA LYS A 248 1.48 -21.03 4.89
C LYS A 248 2.21 -20.70 6.19
N LYS A 249 2.26 -21.66 7.10
CA LYS A 249 2.98 -21.60 8.37
C LYS A 249 4.34 -22.29 8.23
N TYR A 250 5.37 -21.76 8.87
CA TYR A 250 6.74 -22.24 8.77
C TYR A 250 7.32 -22.59 10.14
N GLY A 251 8.44 -23.32 10.13
CA GLY A 251 9.25 -23.60 11.32
C GLY A 251 8.45 -24.11 12.51
N GLN A 252 8.69 -23.52 13.67
CA GLN A 252 8.03 -23.90 14.91
C GLN A 252 6.52 -23.58 14.90
N THR A 253 6.08 -22.53 14.21
CA THR A 253 4.65 -22.21 14.02
C THR A 253 3.93 -23.36 13.32
N ALA A 254 4.55 -23.93 12.27
CA ALA A 254 4.00 -25.11 11.59
C ALA A 254 3.98 -26.35 12.49
N SER A 255 4.97 -26.49 13.40
CA SER A 255 4.98 -27.57 14.38
C SER A 255 3.86 -27.45 15.39
N TYR A 256 3.60 -26.24 15.89
CA TYR A 256 2.46 -25.99 16.77
C TYR A 256 1.13 -26.27 16.07
N ALA A 257 0.96 -25.81 14.83
CA ALA A 257 -0.25 -26.07 14.06
C ALA A 257 -0.51 -27.58 13.89
N ARG A 258 0.53 -28.38 13.55
CA ARG A 258 0.42 -29.84 13.46
C ARG A 258 0.02 -30.48 14.78
N ALA A 259 0.61 -30.00 15.89
CA ALA A 259 0.27 -30.52 17.22
C ALA A 259 -1.20 -30.24 17.60
N ASP A 260 -1.76 -29.15 17.11
CA ASP A 260 -3.17 -28.76 17.30
C ASP A 260 -4.12 -29.39 16.26
N GLY A 261 -3.59 -30.23 15.34
CA GLY A 261 -4.38 -30.85 14.25
C GLY A 261 -4.77 -29.87 13.14
N GLU A 262 -4.06 -28.72 13.04
CA GLU A 262 -4.29 -27.72 12.01
C GLU A 262 -3.42 -27.95 10.78
N ALA A 263 -3.91 -27.54 9.61
CA ALA A 263 -3.11 -27.50 8.41
C ALA A 263 -2.00 -26.43 8.51
N THR A 264 -0.83 -26.76 7.96
CA THR A 264 0.29 -25.81 7.85
C THR A 264 0.24 -24.97 6.57
N SER A 265 -0.62 -25.34 5.64
CA SER A 265 -0.90 -24.60 4.41
C SER A 265 -2.39 -24.71 4.13
N ASP A 266 -3.01 -23.61 3.77
CA ASP A 266 -4.44 -23.53 3.48
C ASP A 266 -4.71 -22.59 2.31
N MET A 267 -5.64 -22.95 1.45
CA MET A 267 -6.12 -22.14 0.35
C MET A 267 -7.60 -21.84 0.58
N GLN A 268 -7.97 -20.61 0.51
CA GLN A 268 -9.29 -20.12 0.85
C GLN A 268 -9.87 -19.31 -0.30
N LEU A 269 -11.16 -19.48 -0.57
CA LEU A 269 -11.92 -18.56 -1.39
C LEU A 269 -12.39 -17.43 -0.48
N ILE A 270 -12.26 -16.21 -0.98
CA ILE A 270 -12.62 -14.99 -0.25
C ILE A 270 -13.59 -14.17 -1.06
N ALA A 271 -14.53 -13.54 -0.38
CA ALA A 271 -15.43 -12.54 -0.95
C ALA A 271 -15.60 -11.40 0.05
N GLY A 272 -15.54 -10.18 -0.41
CA GLY A 272 -15.56 -9.05 0.49
C GLY A 272 -15.93 -7.74 -0.15
N LEU A 273 -15.83 -6.70 0.65
CA LEU A 273 -16.14 -5.32 0.29
C LEU A 273 -15.04 -4.40 0.83
N ARG A 274 -14.60 -3.48 -0.01
CA ARG A 274 -13.73 -2.36 0.35
C ARG A 274 -14.53 -1.06 0.29
N LEU A 275 -14.38 -0.23 1.33
CA LEU A 275 -15.08 1.05 1.45
C LEU A 275 -14.09 2.13 1.88
N TRP A 276 -14.25 3.38 1.39
CA TRP A 276 -13.49 4.52 1.91
C TRP A 276 -14.28 5.83 1.77
N TRP A 277 -13.96 6.76 2.69
CA TRP A 277 -14.52 8.11 2.76
C TRP A 277 -13.43 9.16 2.97
#